data_2e2891382610d8aa33813cf15b0ad853
#
_entry.id   2e2891382610d8aa33813cf15b0ad853
#
_cell.length_a   1.000
_cell.length_b   1.000
_cell.length_c   1.000
_cell.angle_alpha   90.00
_cell.angle_beta   90.00
_cell.angle_gamma   90.00
#
_symmetry.space_group_name_H-M   'P 1'
#
loop_
_entity.id
_entity.type
_entity.pdbx_description
1 polymer ?
#
loop_
_entity_poly.entity_id
_entity_poly.type
_entity_poly.pdbx_seq_one_letter_code
_entity_poly.pdbx_strand_id
1 'polypeptide(L)'
;ISFITFIPLFIFSTKWLLLYFMIVIWFNVSVYYVPYRKARAKLLALKKLRNWPDEKIEKIKIDLSLSAYMEKHPFNLRRYFFVLIIDLSVLGNMIYFHAENAMYLYMVLQFMVLVLGIVFIKKLPNKTFCKNSEVNITLNLLRRDSFHHCFFFLITGDSIFNLALQFFLLEKLPFVILFLVALIMILCVIIIVIKANHYREKKAKILAHYNECEYTISNDDCWKIGWFGPTYYNKADPRTLISAPNGTQMTFNTAKPAYRIFIIGIWTFVIALLLWLFGYPYYLDITNNLVNLSLTDQAVVVDSPFYDVSIDLQKVNKAELADDLGKGIRTNGTDTFVYGKGNYTFDRYGKCKVYMASLHPCYIILYTDDITYIVNDDDIQNTKLIYQEIQEVLSQ
;
A
#
# COMPACT_ATOMS: atom_id res chain seq x y z
N ILE A 1 -2.74 -17.10 -0.19
CA ILE A 1 -2.74 -16.98 -1.66
C ILE A 1 -2.27 -15.58 -2.06
N SER A 2 -2.85 -14.50 -1.49
CA SER A 2 -2.49 -13.11 -1.84
C SER A 2 -1.01 -12.80 -1.67
N PHE A 3 -0.33 -13.40 -0.69
CA PHE A 3 1.10 -13.15 -0.45
C PHE A 3 1.99 -13.84 -1.50
N ILE A 4 1.64 -15.04 -1.93
CA ILE A 4 2.39 -15.77 -2.98
C ILE A 4 2.32 -15.03 -4.32
N THR A 5 1.23 -14.31 -4.57
CA THR A 5 1.07 -13.50 -5.80
C THR A 5 1.91 -12.23 -5.82
N PHE A 6 2.52 -11.82 -4.69
CA PHE A 6 3.44 -10.67 -4.65
C PHE A 6 4.91 -11.05 -4.90
N ILE A 7 5.28 -12.33 -4.73
CA ILE A 7 6.65 -12.79 -4.95
C ILE A 7 7.18 -12.46 -6.36
N PRO A 8 6.42 -12.66 -7.45
CA PRO A 8 6.89 -12.33 -8.79
C PRO A 8 7.19 -10.85 -9.04
N LEU A 9 6.65 -9.93 -8.21
CA LEU A 9 6.93 -8.49 -8.33
C LEU A 9 8.41 -8.14 -8.11
N PHE A 10 9.11 -8.97 -7.36
CA PHE A 10 10.54 -8.78 -7.11
C PHE A 10 11.42 -9.41 -8.19
N ILE A 11 10.83 -10.22 -9.07
CA ILE A 11 11.57 -11.02 -10.11
C ILE A 11 11.36 -10.43 -11.50
N PHE A 12 10.18 -9.85 -11.79
CA PHE A 12 9.85 -9.35 -13.11
C PHE A 12 10.22 -7.88 -13.32
N SER A 13 10.63 -7.56 -14.55
CA SER A 13 10.82 -6.18 -15.01
C SER A 13 9.57 -5.33 -14.71
N THR A 14 9.79 -4.13 -14.20
CA THR A 14 8.71 -3.18 -13.84
C THR A 14 7.81 -2.79 -15.02
N LYS A 15 8.25 -3.06 -16.27
CA LYS A 15 7.46 -2.78 -17.50
C LYS A 15 6.06 -3.40 -17.47
N TRP A 16 5.92 -4.60 -16.89
CA TRP A 16 4.63 -5.32 -16.82
C TRP A 16 3.96 -5.22 -15.44
N LEU A 17 4.53 -4.44 -14.54
CA LEU A 17 4.10 -4.37 -13.15
C LEU A 17 2.63 -3.97 -13.00
N LEU A 18 2.18 -2.94 -13.74
CA LEU A 18 0.80 -2.47 -13.70
C LEU A 18 -0.18 -3.54 -14.18
N LEU A 19 0.12 -4.19 -15.31
CA LEU A 19 -0.70 -5.27 -15.84
C LEU A 19 -0.75 -6.44 -14.86
N TYR A 20 0.38 -6.81 -14.28
CA TYR A 20 0.46 -7.85 -13.27
C TYR A 20 -0.38 -7.51 -12.04
N PHE A 21 -0.29 -6.28 -11.50
CA PHE A 21 -1.12 -5.83 -10.39
C PHE A 21 -2.62 -5.94 -10.72
N MET A 22 -3.02 -5.52 -11.89
CA MET A 22 -4.42 -5.63 -12.33
C MET A 22 -4.87 -7.10 -12.36
N ILE A 23 -4.08 -7.99 -12.94
CA ILE A 23 -4.36 -9.43 -12.98
C ILE A 23 -4.45 -10.01 -11.55
N VAL A 24 -3.51 -9.68 -10.66
CA VAL A 24 -3.49 -10.15 -9.28
C VAL A 24 -4.72 -9.66 -8.51
N ILE A 25 -5.08 -8.38 -8.64
CA ILE A 25 -6.28 -7.83 -8.00
C ILE A 25 -7.52 -8.57 -8.50
N TRP A 26 -7.71 -8.71 -9.81
CA TRP A 26 -8.85 -9.40 -10.40
C TRP A 26 -8.91 -10.88 -10.00
N PHE A 27 -7.77 -11.57 -9.97
CA PHE A 27 -7.68 -12.95 -9.52
C PHE A 27 -8.10 -13.08 -8.07
N ASN A 28 -7.55 -12.27 -7.17
CA ASN A 28 -7.89 -12.30 -5.75
C ASN A 28 -9.39 -11.98 -5.53
N VAL A 29 -9.91 -10.95 -6.18
CA VAL A 29 -11.36 -10.62 -6.11
C VAL A 29 -12.18 -11.82 -6.58
N SER A 30 -11.83 -12.45 -7.68
CA SER A 30 -12.58 -13.58 -8.26
C SER A 30 -12.56 -14.81 -7.36
N VAL A 31 -11.41 -15.13 -6.76
CA VAL A 31 -11.24 -16.28 -5.84
C VAL A 31 -12.15 -16.16 -4.61
N TYR A 32 -12.39 -14.95 -4.11
CA TYR A 32 -13.30 -14.74 -2.97
C TYR A 32 -14.75 -14.53 -3.41
N TYR A 33 -14.98 -13.78 -4.45
CA TYR A 33 -16.30 -13.37 -4.91
C TYR A 33 -17.14 -14.55 -5.45
N VAL A 34 -16.54 -15.38 -6.32
CA VAL A 34 -17.28 -16.47 -6.98
C VAL A 34 -17.75 -17.55 -5.99
N PRO A 35 -16.89 -18.12 -5.10
CA PRO A 35 -17.35 -19.09 -4.11
C PRO A 35 -18.36 -18.51 -3.11
N TYR A 36 -18.14 -17.27 -2.66
CA TYR A 36 -19.08 -16.61 -1.75
C TYR A 36 -20.46 -16.41 -2.39
N ARG A 37 -20.52 -15.96 -3.65
CA ARG A 37 -21.76 -15.81 -4.40
C ARG A 37 -22.52 -17.13 -4.56
N LYS A 38 -21.79 -18.22 -4.89
CA LYS A 38 -22.36 -19.56 -5.01
C LYS A 38 -22.89 -20.08 -3.66
N ALA A 39 -22.12 -19.92 -2.58
CA ALA A 39 -22.53 -20.33 -1.24
C ALA A 39 -23.78 -19.56 -0.79
N ARG A 40 -23.84 -18.25 -0.98
CA ARG A 40 -25.00 -17.44 -0.64
C ARG A 40 -26.25 -17.81 -1.45
N ALA A 41 -26.12 -18.05 -2.74
CA ALA A 41 -27.24 -18.48 -3.57
C ALA A 41 -27.82 -19.80 -3.07
N LYS A 42 -26.97 -20.78 -2.69
CA LYS A 42 -27.40 -22.03 -2.09
C LYS A 42 -28.10 -21.81 -0.73
N LEU A 43 -27.56 -20.93 0.11
CA LEU A 43 -28.16 -20.62 1.42
C LEU A 43 -29.55 -20.00 1.27
N LEU A 44 -29.72 -19.03 0.35
CA LEU A 44 -31.01 -18.41 0.08
C LEU A 44 -32.02 -19.41 -0.50
N ALA A 45 -31.58 -20.33 -1.35
CA ALA A 45 -32.42 -21.42 -1.86
C ALA A 45 -32.88 -22.35 -0.73
N LEU A 46 -31.97 -22.74 0.19
CA LEU A 46 -32.29 -23.54 1.35
C LEU A 46 -33.24 -22.81 2.32
N LYS A 47 -33.07 -21.51 2.53
CA LYS A 47 -33.93 -20.67 3.36
C LYS A 47 -35.38 -20.72 2.83
N LYS A 48 -35.54 -20.56 1.49
CA LYS A 48 -36.86 -20.67 0.83
C LYS A 48 -37.48 -22.10 0.97
N LEU A 49 -36.67 -23.13 0.71
CA LEU A 49 -37.12 -24.53 0.78
C LEU A 49 -37.59 -24.94 2.18
N ARG A 50 -36.92 -24.45 3.23
CA ARG A 50 -37.23 -24.77 4.63
C ARG A 50 -38.21 -23.80 5.27
N ASN A 51 -38.78 -22.84 4.50
CA ASN A 51 -39.66 -21.79 5.01
C ASN A 51 -39.11 -21.14 6.29
N TRP A 52 -37.82 -20.89 6.34
CA TRP A 52 -37.23 -20.15 7.46
C TRP A 52 -37.85 -18.77 7.53
N PRO A 53 -38.45 -18.39 8.69
CA PRO A 53 -39.10 -17.10 8.77
C PRO A 53 -38.11 -15.99 8.52
N ASP A 54 -38.51 -15.03 7.70
CA ASP A 54 -37.85 -13.73 7.66
C ASP A 54 -38.16 -13.06 8.99
N GLU A 55 -37.26 -13.19 9.96
CA GLU A 55 -37.38 -12.44 11.21
C GLU A 55 -37.45 -10.97 10.81
N LYS A 56 -38.64 -10.38 11.02
CA LYS A 56 -38.82 -8.93 10.83
C LYS A 56 -37.73 -8.24 11.63
N ILE A 57 -37.05 -7.25 10.99
CA ILE A 57 -35.99 -6.44 11.60
C ILE A 57 -36.48 -6.02 12.98
N GLU A 58 -36.03 -6.70 14.04
CA GLU A 58 -36.26 -6.21 15.39
C GLU A 58 -35.66 -4.81 15.50
N LYS A 59 -36.40 -3.90 16.14
CA LYS A 59 -35.95 -2.54 16.39
C LYS A 59 -34.52 -2.58 16.93
N ILE A 60 -33.65 -1.71 16.46
CA ILE A 60 -32.28 -1.58 16.92
C ILE A 60 -32.32 -1.37 18.45
N LYS A 61 -31.87 -2.38 19.20
CA LYS A 61 -31.81 -2.26 20.67
C LYS A 61 -30.58 -1.42 21.02
N ILE A 62 -30.81 -0.30 21.69
CA ILE A 62 -29.77 0.58 22.21
C ILE A 62 -29.68 0.36 23.71
N ASP A 63 -28.50 -0.02 24.17
CA ASP A 63 -28.20 -0.13 25.60
C ASP A 63 -27.64 1.23 26.08
N LEU A 64 -28.44 1.98 26.82
CA LEU A 64 -28.06 3.31 27.32
C LEU A 64 -26.97 3.22 28.40
N SER A 65 -27.00 2.19 29.24
CA SER A 65 -25.99 1.96 30.27
C SER A 65 -24.61 1.70 29.65
N LEU A 66 -24.58 0.89 28.58
CA LEU A 66 -23.39 0.65 27.78
C LEU A 66 -22.85 1.96 27.20
N SER A 67 -23.71 2.80 26.61
CA SER A 67 -23.29 4.04 25.96
C SER A 67 -22.69 5.00 27.00
N ALA A 68 -23.33 5.18 28.15
CA ALA A 68 -22.84 6.03 29.24
C ALA A 68 -21.51 5.52 29.83
N TYR A 69 -21.36 4.19 29.99
CA TYR A 69 -20.11 3.60 30.47
C TYR A 69 -18.95 3.82 29.49
N MET A 70 -19.18 3.56 28.21
CA MET A 70 -18.14 3.67 27.17
C MET A 70 -17.69 5.11 26.94
N GLU A 71 -18.54 6.10 27.19
CA GLU A 71 -18.20 7.52 27.13
C GLU A 71 -17.24 7.92 28.26
N LYS A 72 -17.44 7.40 29.49
CA LYS A 72 -16.59 7.65 30.66
C LYS A 72 -15.22 6.97 30.58
N HIS A 73 -15.06 5.93 29.74
CA HIS A 73 -13.83 5.15 29.61
C HIS A 73 -13.22 5.35 28.22
N PRO A 74 -12.52 6.50 28.01
CA PRO A 74 -11.93 6.82 26.73
C PRO A 74 -10.79 5.87 26.39
N PHE A 75 -10.53 5.73 25.12
CA PHE A 75 -9.48 4.91 24.55
C PHE A 75 -8.08 5.45 24.89
N ASN A 76 -7.16 4.59 25.33
CA ASN A 76 -5.79 4.96 25.65
C ASN A 76 -4.88 4.99 24.42
N LEU A 77 -4.41 6.19 24.04
CA LEU A 77 -3.56 6.41 22.87
C LEU A 77 -2.06 6.25 23.13
N ARG A 78 -1.63 6.05 24.36
CA ARG A 78 -0.19 6.07 24.74
C ARG A 78 0.67 5.10 23.92
N ARG A 79 0.12 3.95 23.53
CA ARG A 79 0.87 2.95 22.72
C ARG A 79 1.23 3.46 21.34
N TYR A 80 0.40 4.32 20.72
CA TYR A 80 0.67 4.88 19.39
C TYR A 80 1.77 5.94 19.39
N PHE A 81 2.16 6.43 20.55
CA PHE A 81 3.29 7.35 20.69
C PHE A 81 4.60 6.68 20.24
N PHE A 82 4.76 5.39 20.53
CA PHE A 82 5.91 4.63 20.04
C PHE A 82 5.95 4.55 18.50
N VAL A 83 4.82 4.28 17.87
CA VAL A 83 4.70 4.26 16.39
C VAL A 83 5.05 5.63 15.82
N LEU A 84 4.52 6.69 16.41
CA LEU A 84 4.80 8.06 16.00
C LEU A 84 6.30 8.40 16.08
N ILE A 85 7.01 7.94 17.11
CA ILE A 85 8.47 8.12 17.23
C ILE A 85 9.19 7.45 16.05
N ILE A 86 8.82 6.22 15.70
CA ILE A 86 9.42 5.52 14.55
C ILE A 86 9.18 6.31 13.27
N ASP A 87 7.93 6.70 13.00
CA ASP A 87 7.56 7.42 11.78
C ASP A 87 8.26 8.79 11.70
N LEU A 88 8.39 9.52 12.81
CA LEU A 88 9.14 10.77 12.87
C LEU A 88 10.65 10.55 12.64
N SER A 89 11.19 9.42 13.10
CA SER A 89 12.59 9.06 12.83
C SER A 89 12.81 8.76 11.34
N VAL A 90 11.86 8.07 10.70
CA VAL A 90 11.88 7.84 9.24
C VAL A 90 11.86 9.18 8.50
N LEU A 91 10.96 10.09 8.89
CA LEU A 91 10.85 11.42 8.27
C LEU A 91 12.13 12.24 8.47
N GLY A 92 12.72 12.23 9.67
CA GLY A 92 13.99 12.90 9.95
C GLY A 92 15.15 12.40 9.07
N ASN A 93 15.25 11.09 8.91
CA ASN A 93 16.22 10.48 8.01
C ASN A 93 16.00 10.87 6.55
N MET A 94 14.73 10.92 6.09
CA MET A 94 14.39 11.35 4.72
C MET A 94 14.83 12.78 4.45
N ILE A 95 14.64 13.69 5.41
CA ILE A 95 15.07 15.08 5.30
C ILE A 95 16.61 15.15 5.29
N TYR A 96 17.27 14.41 6.17
CA TYR A 96 18.74 14.43 6.29
C TYR A 96 19.43 13.91 5.03
N PHE A 97 18.89 12.86 4.41
CA PHE A 97 19.47 12.24 3.21
C PHE A 97 18.86 12.77 1.89
N HIS A 98 18.09 13.86 1.92
CA HIS A 98 17.44 14.45 0.74
C HIS A 98 16.68 13.41 -0.10
N ALA A 99 15.80 12.65 0.56
CA ALA A 99 15.03 11.58 -0.09
C ALA A 99 14.15 12.11 -1.23
N GLU A 100 13.86 11.22 -2.17
CA GLU A 100 13.00 11.56 -3.32
C GLU A 100 11.57 11.93 -2.89
N ASN A 101 10.92 12.82 -3.66
CA ASN A 101 9.57 13.31 -3.39
C ASN A 101 8.52 12.19 -3.23
N ALA A 102 8.68 11.08 -3.96
CA ALA A 102 7.80 9.91 -3.84
C ALA A 102 7.81 9.30 -2.44
N MET A 103 8.95 9.34 -1.73
CA MET A 103 9.06 8.83 -0.36
C MET A 103 8.30 9.71 0.64
N TYR A 104 8.32 11.04 0.45
CA TYR A 104 7.53 11.96 1.29
C TYR A 104 6.02 11.73 1.11
N LEU A 105 5.56 11.50 -0.13
CA LEU A 105 4.16 11.14 -0.38
C LEU A 105 3.77 9.87 0.38
N TYR A 106 4.63 8.87 0.36
CA TYR A 106 4.41 7.63 1.10
C TYR A 106 4.27 7.88 2.61
N MET A 107 5.14 8.71 3.20
CA MET A 107 5.05 9.09 4.62
C MET A 107 3.76 9.83 4.95
N VAL A 108 3.29 10.73 4.08
CA VAL A 108 1.98 11.38 4.25
C VAL A 108 0.85 10.37 4.30
N LEU A 109 0.87 9.36 3.41
CA LEU A 109 -0.10 8.26 3.42
C LEU A 109 -0.04 7.45 4.71
N GLN A 110 1.16 7.14 5.20
CA GLN A 110 1.38 6.43 6.46
C GLN A 110 0.77 7.19 7.65
N PHE A 111 1.07 8.49 7.80
CA PHE A 111 0.47 9.32 8.83
C PHE A 111 -1.06 9.39 8.70
N MET A 112 -1.57 9.47 7.49
CA MET A 112 -3.02 9.48 7.25
C MET A 112 -3.66 8.15 7.70
N VAL A 113 -3.06 7.00 7.39
CA VAL A 113 -3.52 5.69 7.85
C VAL A 113 -3.49 5.58 9.38
N LEU A 114 -2.42 6.05 10.03
CA LEU A 114 -2.30 6.09 11.49
C LEU A 114 -3.44 6.91 12.10
N VAL A 115 -3.65 8.15 11.65
CA VAL A 115 -4.68 9.04 12.18
C VAL A 115 -6.08 8.48 11.93
N LEU A 116 -6.38 8.04 10.71
CA LEU A 116 -7.69 7.48 10.36
C LEU A 116 -7.98 6.20 11.15
N GLY A 117 -6.99 5.33 11.34
CA GLY A 117 -7.13 4.12 12.13
C GLY A 117 -7.41 4.41 13.61
N ILE A 118 -6.72 5.38 14.20
CA ILE A 118 -6.98 5.83 15.58
C ILE A 118 -8.40 6.39 15.71
N VAL A 119 -8.82 7.26 14.77
CA VAL A 119 -10.18 7.84 14.75
C VAL A 119 -11.22 6.74 14.61
N PHE A 120 -10.98 5.77 13.74
CA PHE A 120 -11.86 4.62 13.53
C PHE A 120 -12.06 3.82 14.83
N ILE A 121 -10.99 3.46 15.53
CA ILE A 121 -11.05 2.69 16.77
C ILE A 121 -11.74 3.51 17.87
N LYS A 122 -11.45 4.81 17.98
CA LYS A 122 -12.08 5.71 18.94
C LYS A 122 -13.59 5.83 18.71
N LYS A 123 -14.01 5.87 17.44
CA LYS A 123 -15.41 6.00 17.03
C LYS A 123 -16.08 4.64 16.77
N LEU A 124 -15.48 3.52 17.20
CA LEU A 124 -16.06 2.19 17.00
C LEU A 124 -17.46 2.14 17.65
N PRO A 125 -18.53 1.86 16.86
CA PRO A 125 -19.88 1.86 17.38
C PRO A 125 -20.08 0.75 18.42
N ASN A 126 -20.79 1.07 19.49
CA ASN A 126 -21.17 0.09 20.49
C ASN A 126 -22.16 -0.93 19.90
N LYS A 127 -22.03 -2.20 20.30
CA LYS A 127 -22.90 -3.28 19.87
C LYS A 127 -23.64 -3.85 21.08
N THR A 128 -24.96 -3.95 21.01
CA THR A 128 -25.77 -4.68 21.98
C THR A 128 -25.78 -6.16 21.59
N PHE A 129 -25.14 -7.01 22.38
CA PHE A 129 -25.01 -8.43 22.11
C PHE A 129 -26.15 -9.25 22.70
N CYS A 130 -26.65 -8.87 23.90
CA CYS A 130 -27.67 -9.60 24.64
C CYS A 130 -28.51 -8.65 25.52
N LYS A 131 -29.38 -9.19 26.37
CA LYS A 131 -30.23 -8.39 27.28
C LYS A 131 -29.43 -7.78 28.44
N ASN A 132 -28.39 -8.45 28.91
CA ASN A 132 -27.61 -8.06 30.06
C ASN A 132 -26.62 -6.95 29.73
N SER A 133 -26.75 -5.78 30.37
CA SER A 133 -25.89 -4.63 30.14
C SER A 133 -24.45 -4.83 30.58
N GLU A 134 -24.20 -5.60 31.66
CA GLU A 134 -22.82 -5.90 32.10
C GLU A 134 -22.07 -6.76 31.07
N VAL A 135 -22.77 -7.74 30.51
CA VAL A 135 -22.24 -8.57 29.42
C VAL A 135 -21.95 -7.70 28.21
N ASN A 136 -22.86 -6.79 27.84
CA ASN A 136 -22.65 -5.87 26.72
C ASN A 136 -21.44 -4.97 26.95
N ILE A 137 -21.23 -4.43 28.14
CA ILE A 137 -20.05 -3.61 28.50
C ILE A 137 -18.78 -4.46 28.33
N THR A 138 -18.73 -5.63 28.95
CA THR A 138 -17.56 -6.51 28.91
C THR A 138 -17.18 -6.93 27.47
N LEU A 139 -18.17 -7.29 26.66
CA LEU A 139 -17.96 -7.68 25.26
C LEU A 139 -17.53 -6.51 24.39
N ASN A 140 -18.02 -5.28 24.61
CA ASN A 140 -17.57 -4.10 23.86
C ASN A 140 -16.15 -3.67 24.27
N LEU A 141 -15.78 -3.79 25.54
CA LEU A 141 -14.39 -3.57 25.98
C LEU A 141 -13.45 -4.57 25.33
N LEU A 142 -13.80 -5.87 25.37
CA LEU A 142 -13.02 -6.93 24.73
C LEU A 142 -12.89 -6.72 23.22
N ARG A 143 -13.95 -6.29 22.57
CA ARG A 143 -13.96 -5.98 21.14
C ARG A 143 -13.06 -4.79 20.81
N ARG A 144 -13.16 -3.69 21.56
CA ARG A 144 -12.29 -2.50 21.41
C ARG A 144 -10.83 -2.87 21.60
N ASP A 145 -10.52 -3.64 22.64
CA ASP A 145 -9.15 -4.07 22.92
C ASP A 145 -8.61 -4.95 21.79
N SER A 146 -9.40 -5.86 21.25
CA SER A 146 -9.02 -6.68 20.10
C SER A 146 -8.71 -5.85 18.86
N PHE A 147 -9.58 -4.91 18.47
CA PHE A 147 -9.33 -4.01 17.34
C PHE A 147 -8.09 -3.13 17.55
N HIS A 148 -7.91 -2.62 18.78
CA HIS A 148 -6.74 -1.86 19.16
C HIS A 148 -5.43 -2.63 18.96
N HIS A 149 -5.36 -3.86 19.48
CA HIS A 149 -4.18 -4.69 19.33
C HIS A 149 -3.91 -5.04 17.88
N CYS A 150 -4.95 -5.42 17.11
CA CYS A 150 -4.80 -5.73 15.70
C CYS A 150 -4.23 -4.53 14.91
N PHE A 151 -4.77 -3.34 15.13
CA PHE A 151 -4.30 -2.14 14.45
C PHE A 151 -2.89 -1.74 14.90
N PHE A 152 -2.61 -1.83 16.21
CA PHE A 152 -1.28 -1.53 16.74
C PHE A 152 -0.20 -2.43 16.12
N PHE A 153 -0.42 -3.74 16.03
CA PHE A 153 0.54 -4.66 15.41
C PHE A 153 0.71 -4.39 13.91
N LEU A 154 -0.37 -4.10 13.19
CA LEU A 154 -0.30 -3.76 11.77
C LEU A 154 0.54 -2.51 11.53
N ILE A 155 0.19 -1.40 12.20
CA ILE A 155 0.86 -0.13 11.97
C ILE A 155 2.31 -0.13 12.46
N THR A 156 2.62 -0.82 13.58
CA THR A 156 4.00 -0.96 14.07
C THR A 156 4.85 -1.76 13.09
N GLY A 157 4.32 -2.88 12.59
CA GLY A 157 5.02 -3.69 11.59
C GLY A 157 5.30 -2.90 10.31
N ASP A 158 4.32 -2.13 9.85
CA ASP A 158 4.43 -1.27 8.68
C ASP A 158 5.48 -0.17 8.87
N SER A 159 5.48 0.53 10.03
CA SER A 159 6.50 1.55 10.35
C SER A 159 7.92 0.97 10.42
N ILE A 160 8.10 -0.24 10.96
CA ILE A 160 9.40 -0.93 10.98
C ILE A 160 9.84 -1.30 9.55
N PHE A 161 8.89 -1.79 8.73
CA PHE A 161 9.18 -2.11 7.34
C PHE A 161 9.62 -0.87 6.56
N ASN A 162 8.96 0.27 6.77
CA ASN A 162 9.28 1.54 6.13
C ASN A 162 10.66 2.04 6.51
N LEU A 163 11.03 1.92 7.80
CA LEU A 163 12.35 2.26 8.27
C LEU A 163 13.43 1.41 7.57
N ALA A 164 13.22 0.10 7.48
CA ALA A 164 14.16 -0.80 6.81
C ALA A 164 14.24 -0.55 5.31
N LEU A 165 13.09 -0.30 4.66
CA LEU A 165 13.01 0.03 3.24
C LEU A 165 13.79 1.31 2.92
N GLN A 166 13.67 2.34 3.74
CA GLN A 166 14.41 3.58 3.59
C GLN A 166 15.93 3.35 3.63
N PHE A 167 16.43 2.63 4.64
CA PHE A 167 17.86 2.32 4.73
C PHE A 167 18.34 1.43 3.59
N PHE A 168 17.50 0.58 3.06
CA PHE A 168 17.80 -0.19 1.86
C PHE A 168 17.93 0.70 0.61
N LEU A 169 16.99 1.63 0.41
CA LEU A 169 17.02 2.56 -0.72
C LEU A 169 18.22 3.51 -0.66
N LEU A 170 18.71 3.81 0.54
CA LEU A 170 19.95 4.56 0.77
C LEU A 170 21.22 3.68 0.67
N GLU A 171 21.11 2.43 0.21
CA GLU A 171 22.21 1.46 0.08
C GLU A 171 22.97 1.18 1.40
N LYS A 172 22.36 1.48 2.56
CA LYS A 172 22.94 1.26 3.88
C LYS A 172 22.66 -0.14 4.42
N LEU A 173 21.64 -0.84 3.87
CA LEU A 173 21.26 -2.18 4.31
C LEU A 173 21.18 -3.15 3.11
N PRO A 174 21.65 -4.41 3.29
CA PRO A 174 21.53 -5.44 2.26
C PRO A 174 20.08 -5.93 2.14
N PHE A 175 19.70 -6.41 0.95
CA PHE A 175 18.37 -6.94 0.64
C PHE A 175 17.86 -8.02 1.62
N VAL A 176 18.77 -8.81 2.20
CA VAL A 176 18.43 -9.84 3.20
C VAL A 176 17.68 -9.26 4.40
N ILE A 177 17.98 -8.03 4.80
CA ILE A 177 17.30 -7.38 5.94
C ILE A 177 15.85 -7.07 5.60
N LEU A 178 15.55 -6.63 4.37
CA LEU A 178 14.16 -6.46 3.93
C LEU A 178 13.38 -7.77 4.00
N PHE A 179 14.00 -8.88 3.62
CA PHE A 179 13.37 -10.19 3.74
C PHE A 179 13.08 -10.56 5.20
N LEU A 180 14.02 -10.30 6.12
CA LEU A 180 13.81 -10.53 7.56
C LEU A 180 12.68 -9.65 8.12
N VAL A 181 12.61 -8.38 7.70
CA VAL A 181 11.52 -7.49 8.11
C VAL A 181 10.18 -7.93 7.53
N ALA A 182 10.14 -8.43 6.30
CA ALA A 182 8.94 -9.02 5.72
C ALA A 182 8.45 -10.25 6.53
N LEU A 183 9.35 -11.07 7.07
CA LEU A 183 8.99 -12.14 8.00
C LEU A 183 8.36 -11.59 9.30
N ILE A 184 8.85 -10.47 9.83
CA ILE A 184 8.24 -9.81 10.99
C ILE A 184 6.80 -9.37 10.65
N MET A 185 6.54 -8.83 9.47
CA MET A 185 5.19 -8.50 9.01
C MET A 185 4.28 -9.72 8.98
N ILE A 186 4.77 -10.85 8.49
CA ILE A 186 4.02 -12.12 8.51
C ILE A 186 3.69 -12.55 9.94
N LEU A 187 4.65 -12.45 10.86
CA LEU A 187 4.42 -12.74 12.28
C LEU A 187 3.36 -11.81 12.89
N CYS A 188 3.37 -10.52 12.56
CA CYS A 188 2.34 -9.58 12.98
C CYS A 188 0.95 -10.03 12.50
N VAL A 189 0.82 -10.45 11.25
CA VAL A 189 -0.45 -10.98 10.71
C VAL A 189 -0.89 -12.26 11.43
N ILE A 190 0.03 -13.17 11.72
CA ILE A 190 -0.28 -14.40 12.50
C ILE A 190 -0.78 -14.03 13.89
N ILE A 191 -0.13 -13.09 14.59
CA ILE A 191 -0.57 -12.60 15.90
C ILE A 191 -1.98 -12.03 15.83
N ILE A 192 -2.30 -11.26 14.79
CA ILE A 192 -3.64 -10.71 14.57
C ILE A 192 -4.68 -11.83 14.43
N VAL A 193 -4.38 -12.86 13.66
CA VAL A 193 -5.30 -14.01 13.49
C VAL A 193 -5.51 -14.73 14.82
N ILE A 194 -4.45 -14.96 15.60
CA ILE A 194 -4.54 -15.59 16.94
C ILE A 194 -5.39 -14.71 17.87
N LYS A 195 -5.17 -13.39 17.89
CA LYS A 195 -5.96 -12.46 18.72
C LYS A 195 -7.44 -12.41 18.31
N ALA A 196 -7.73 -12.46 17.01
CA ALA A 196 -9.11 -12.52 16.51
C ALA A 196 -9.81 -13.82 16.93
N ASN A 197 -9.13 -14.96 16.87
CA ASN A 197 -9.69 -16.24 17.35
C ASN A 197 -9.89 -16.22 18.87
N HIS A 198 -8.92 -15.73 19.61
CA HIS A 198 -9.04 -15.59 21.07
C HIS A 198 -10.23 -14.69 21.48
N TYR A 199 -10.47 -13.58 20.74
CA TYR A 199 -11.67 -12.76 20.93
C TYR A 199 -12.96 -13.61 20.75
N ARG A 200 -13.04 -14.44 19.70
CA ARG A 200 -14.21 -15.29 19.44
C ARG A 200 -14.45 -16.27 20.56
N GLU A 201 -13.39 -16.94 21.02
CA GLU A 201 -13.46 -17.92 22.13
C GLU A 201 -13.88 -17.24 23.46
N LYS A 202 -13.25 -16.11 23.80
CA LYS A 202 -13.61 -15.36 25.01
C LYS A 202 -15.06 -14.88 24.96
N LYS A 203 -15.49 -14.35 23.81
CA LYS A 203 -16.89 -13.94 23.62
C LYS A 203 -17.85 -15.10 23.87
N ALA A 204 -17.59 -16.27 23.29
CA ALA A 204 -18.42 -17.46 23.49
C ALA A 204 -18.47 -17.90 24.96
N LYS A 205 -17.31 -17.92 25.66
CA LYS A 205 -17.23 -18.27 27.08
C LYS A 205 -18.00 -17.28 27.97
N ILE A 206 -17.92 -15.98 27.72
CA ILE A 206 -18.66 -14.97 28.48
C ILE A 206 -20.16 -15.15 28.29
N LEU A 207 -20.64 -15.30 27.04
CA LEU A 207 -22.06 -15.51 26.78
C LEU A 207 -22.59 -16.81 27.45
N ALA A 208 -21.83 -17.91 27.40
CA ALA A 208 -22.18 -19.15 28.04
C ALA A 208 -22.21 -19.03 29.57
N HIS A 209 -21.27 -18.32 30.18
CA HIS A 209 -21.22 -18.14 31.64
C HIS A 209 -22.46 -17.42 32.19
N TYR A 210 -22.97 -16.43 31.43
CA TYR A 210 -24.16 -15.66 31.81
C TYR A 210 -25.46 -16.28 31.28
N ASN A 211 -25.43 -17.48 30.65
CA ASN A 211 -26.58 -18.10 29.97
C ASN A 211 -27.30 -17.16 28.98
N GLU A 212 -26.51 -16.29 28.31
CA GLU A 212 -27.02 -15.34 27.34
C GLU A 212 -26.79 -15.84 25.93
N CYS A 213 -27.75 -15.56 25.03
CA CYS A 213 -27.63 -15.80 23.62
C CYS A 213 -27.34 -14.48 22.90
N GLU A 214 -26.37 -14.48 21.96
CA GLU A 214 -26.12 -13.31 21.13
C GLU A 214 -27.35 -13.01 20.27
N TYR A 215 -27.77 -11.74 20.24
CA TYR A 215 -28.80 -11.30 19.32
C TYR A 215 -28.36 -11.50 17.88
N THR A 216 -29.00 -12.37 17.19
CA THR A 216 -28.87 -12.55 15.75
C THR A 216 -29.87 -11.63 15.06
N ILE A 217 -29.37 -10.56 14.47
CA ILE A 217 -30.21 -9.67 13.64
C ILE A 217 -30.19 -10.25 12.23
N SER A 218 -31.29 -10.89 11.83
CA SER A 218 -31.48 -11.36 10.46
C SER A 218 -31.84 -10.15 9.59
N ASN A 219 -30.84 -9.51 9.04
CA ASN A 219 -30.99 -8.44 8.05
C ASN A 219 -30.37 -8.85 6.71
N ASP A 220 -30.53 -10.12 6.36
CA ASP A 220 -29.95 -10.69 5.14
C ASP A 220 -30.30 -9.93 3.88
N ASP A 221 -31.50 -9.36 3.82
CA ASP A 221 -31.98 -8.57 2.68
C ASP A 221 -31.22 -7.23 2.52
N CYS A 222 -30.66 -6.71 3.61
CA CYS A 222 -29.85 -5.49 3.60
C CYS A 222 -28.40 -5.73 3.15
N TRP A 223 -27.97 -7.01 3.09
CA TRP A 223 -26.63 -7.38 2.68
C TRP A 223 -26.60 -7.73 1.19
N LYS A 224 -25.78 -7.00 0.44
CA LYS A 224 -25.52 -7.24 -0.98
C LYS A 224 -24.08 -7.68 -1.17
N ILE A 225 -23.84 -8.41 -2.25
CA ILE A 225 -22.48 -8.76 -2.64
C ILE A 225 -21.96 -7.65 -3.54
N GLY A 226 -20.95 -6.92 -3.05
CA GLY A 226 -20.16 -6.00 -3.87
C GLY A 226 -18.90 -6.67 -4.39
N TRP A 227 -18.19 -6.02 -5.30
CA TRP A 227 -16.93 -6.50 -5.89
C TRP A 227 -15.82 -6.75 -4.84
N PHE A 228 -15.81 -5.98 -3.75
CA PHE A 228 -14.82 -6.05 -2.68
C PHE A 228 -15.34 -6.74 -1.41
N GLY A 229 -16.42 -7.51 -1.52
CA GLY A 229 -16.99 -8.25 -0.39
C GLY A 229 -18.44 -7.84 -0.07
N PRO A 230 -18.96 -8.31 1.08
CA PRO A 230 -20.34 -8.03 1.47
C PRO A 230 -20.51 -6.54 1.80
N THR A 231 -21.49 -5.92 1.19
CA THR A 231 -21.89 -4.53 1.43
C THR A 231 -23.26 -4.46 2.07
N TYR A 232 -23.43 -3.56 3.03
CA TYR A 232 -24.68 -3.34 3.71
C TYR A 232 -25.41 -2.13 3.09
N TYR A 233 -26.69 -2.28 2.79
CA TYR A 233 -27.53 -1.22 2.24
C TYR A 233 -28.85 -1.16 2.99
N ASN A 234 -29.02 -0.15 3.84
CA ASN A 234 -30.28 0.11 4.52
C ASN A 234 -30.48 1.63 4.73
N LYS A 235 -31.50 2.21 4.09
CA LYS A 235 -31.81 3.63 4.24
C LYS A 235 -32.34 3.99 5.64
N ALA A 236 -33.06 3.05 6.25
CA ALA A 236 -33.68 3.24 7.56
C ALA A 236 -32.69 3.13 8.72
N ASP A 237 -31.52 2.48 8.53
CA ASP A 237 -30.49 2.37 9.55
C ASP A 237 -29.70 3.69 9.63
N PRO A 238 -29.71 4.42 10.77
CA PRO A 238 -28.99 5.68 10.92
C PRO A 238 -27.47 5.50 10.95
N ARG A 239 -26.96 4.31 11.25
CA ARG A 239 -25.53 4.04 11.41
C ARG A 239 -24.79 4.08 10.09
N THR A 240 -23.63 4.72 10.09
CA THR A 240 -22.73 4.76 8.91
C THR A 240 -21.84 3.54 8.84
N LEU A 241 -21.36 3.04 9.99
CA LEU A 241 -20.51 1.85 10.13
C LEU A 241 -21.30 0.72 10.76
N ILE A 242 -21.28 -0.44 10.11
CA ILE A 242 -22.03 -1.64 10.49
C ILE A 242 -21.06 -2.80 10.69
N SER A 243 -21.24 -3.56 11.76
CA SER A 243 -20.51 -4.82 11.91
C SER A 243 -21.04 -5.87 10.94
N ALA A 244 -20.13 -6.53 10.23
CA ALA A 244 -20.51 -7.67 9.41
C ALA A 244 -21.11 -8.81 10.27
N PRO A 245 -21.94 -9.68 9.69
CA PRO A 245 -22.58 -10.77 10.43
C PRO A 245 -21.59 -11.68 11.17
N ASN A 246 -20.37 -11.85 10.64
CA ASN A 246 -19.29 -12.60 11.27
C ASN A 246 -18.68 -11.90 12.51
N GLY A 247 -19.05 -10.64 12.77
CA GLY A 247 -18.59 -9.85 13.92
C GLY A 247 -17.14 -9.38 13.88
N THR A 248 -16.37 -9.78 12.86
CA THR A 248 -14.93 -9.50 12.75
C THR A 248 -14.60 -8.40 11.76
N GLN A 249 -15.55 -8.03 10.93
CA GLN A 249 -15.37 -6.99 9.91
C GLN A 249 -16.36 -5.86 10.12
N MET A 250 -15.96 -4.67 9.71
CA MET A 250 -16.82 -3.50 9.65
C MET A 250 -17.03 -3.14 8.19
N THR A 251 -18.23 -2.70 7.86
CA THR A 251 -18.55 -2.17 6.53
C THR A 251 -19.35 -0.88 6.64
N PHE A 252 -19.33 -0.09 5.60
CA PHE A 252 -20.17 1.10 5.54
C PHE A 252 -21.59 0.76 5.12
N ASN A 253 -22.56 1.52 5.66
CA ASN A 253 -23.90 1.52 5.08
C ASN A 253 -23.88 2.29 3.76
N THR A 254 -23.93 1.56 2.65
CA THR A 254 -23.83 2.13 1.30
C THR A 254 -25.03 3.01 0.92
N ALA A 255 -26.09 3.01 1.72
CA ALA A 255 -27.22 3.92 1.57
C ALA A 255 -26.90 5.36 2.04
N LYS A 256 -25.83 5.55 2.81
CA LYS A 256 -25.49 6.85 3.39
C LYS A 256 -24.61 7.69 2.45
N PRO A 257 -24.84 9.00 2.36
CA PRO A 257 -24.05 9.90 1.51
C PRO A 257 -22.56 9.90 1.90
N ALA A 258 -22.24 9.80 3.19
CA ALA A 258 -20.85 9.71 3.66
C ALA A 258 -20.06 8.57 3.03
N TYR A 259 -20.67 7.41 2.80
CA TYR A 259 -20.03 6.32 2.07
C TYR A 259 -19.73 6.70 0.62
N ARG A 260 -20.69 7.32 -0.07
CA ARG A 260 -20.49 7.72 -1.47
C ARG A 260 -19.37 8.73 -1.62
N ILE A 261 -19.34 9.75 -0.75
CA ILE A 261 -18.27 10.75 -0.71
C ILE A 261 -16.92 10.08 -0.46
N PHE A 262 -16.85 9.16 0.52
CA PHE A 262 -15.64 8.41 0.84
C PHE A 262 -15.13 7.56 -0.34
N ILE A 263 -16.03 6.81 -0.98
CA ILE A 263 -15.66 5.98 -2.15
C ILE A 263 -15.24 6.82 -3.35
N ILE A 264 -15.97 7.89 -3.66
CA ILE A 264 -15.59 8.81 -4.73
C ILE A 264 -14.21 9.42 -4.42
N GLY A 265 -13.99 9.88 -3.19
CA GLY A 265 -12.71 10.44 -2.77
C GLY A 265 -11.55 9.45 -2.94
N ILE A 266 -11.71 8.20 -2.50
CA ILE A 266 -10.69 7.15 -2.68
C ILE A 266 -10.41 6.93 -4.18
N TRP A 267 -11.44 6.75 -5.00
CA TRP A 267 -11.22 6.49 -6.42
C TRP A 267 -10.61 7.68 -7.15
N THR A 268 -11.04 8.90 -6.83
CA THR A 268 -10.42 10.13 -7.37
C THR A 268 -8.94 10.19 -6.99
N PHE A 269 -8.62 9.91 -5.73
CA PHE A 269 -7.23 9.87 -5.26
C PHE A 269 -6.41 8.78 -5.97
N VAL A 270 -6.93 7.56 -6.09
CA VAL A 270 -6.24 6.45 -6.77
C VAL A 270 -6.00 6.78 -8.24
N ILE A 271 -7.01 7.33 -8.93
CA ILE A 271 -6.87 7.73 -10.34
C ILE A 271 -5.84 8.85 -10.48
N ALA A 272 -5.90 9.89 -9.63
CA ALA A 272 -4.93 10.97 -9.63
C ALA A 272 -3.51 10.47 -9.39
N LEU A 273 -3.34 9.54 -8.43
CA LEU A 273 -2.05 8.90 -8.15
C LEU A 273 -1.53 8.10 -9.34
N LEU A 274 -2.38 7.32 -10.00
CA LEU A 274 -2.00 6.55 -11.18
C LEU A 274 -1.63 7.46 -12.36
N LEU A 275 -2.39 8.53 -12.57
CA LEU A 275 -2.07 9.53 -13.60
C LEU A 275 -0.76 10.24 -13.29
N TRP A 276 -0.47 10.52 -12.03
CA TRP A 276 0.80 11.11 -11.64
C TRP A 276 1.97 10.14 -11.79
N LEU A 277 1.83 8.90 -11.34
CA LEU A 277 2.93 7.91 -11.38
C LEU A 277 3.26 7.41 -12.79
N PHE A 278 2.27 7.29 -13.66
CA PHE A 278 2.43 6.68 -14.97
C PHE A 278 2.16 7.66 -16.11
N GLY A 279 1.16 8.52 -15.97
CA GLY A 279 0.78 9.47 -17.02
C GLY A 279 1.73 10.65 -17.11
N TYR A 280 2.19 11.18 -15.97
CA TYR A 280 3.07 12.34 -15.96
C TYR A 280 4.46 12.04 -16.57
N PRO A 281 5.17 10.94 -16.25
CA PRO A 281 6.40 10.60 -16.95
C PRO A 281 6.22 10.40 -18.46
N TYR A 282 5.10 9.80 -18.87
CA TYR A 282 4.79 9.60 -20.28
C TYR A 282 4.51 10.94 -21.00
N TYR A 283 3.83 11.86 -20.32
CA TYR A 283 3.62 13.22 -20.83
C TYR A 283 4.95 13.97 -21.02
N LEU A 284 5.88 13.86 -20.05
CA LEU A 284 7.20 14.46 -20.14
C LEU A 284 8.01 13.90 -21.29
N ASP A 285 7.97 12.58 -21.53
CA ASP A 285 8.63 11.94 -22.64
C ASP A 285 8.13 12.45 -24.00
N ILE A 286 6.80 12.56 -24.19
CA ILE A 286 6.21 13.11 -25.43
C ILE A 286 6.59 14.59 -25.66
N THR A 287 6.80 15.33 -24.59
CA THR A 287 7.14 16.76 -24.66
C THR A 287 8.65 17.03 -24.64
N ASN A 288 9.49 15.99 -24.71
CA ASN A 288 10.95 16.06 -24.60
C ASN A 288 11.42 16.86 -23.37
N ASN A 289 10.84 16.55 -22.21
CA ASN A 289 11.16 17.16 -20.92
C ASN A 289 11.39 16.11 -19.82
N LEU A 290 11.57 14.84 -20.20
CA LEU A 290 11.75 13.74 -19.24
C LEU A 290 13.20 13.61 -18.80
N VAL A 291 14.14 13.63 -19.75
CA VAL A 291 15.58 13.55 -19.50
C VAL A 291 16.30 14.52 -20.43
N ASN A 292 16.93 15.53 -19.89
CA ASN A 292 17.75 16.47 -20.63
C ASN A 292 19.23 16.23 -20.31
N LEU A 293 20.02 16.04 -21.33
CA LEU A 293 21.45 15.85 -21.22
C LEU A 293 22.15 17.13 -21.64
N SER A 294 23.08 17.58 -20.83
CA SER A 294 23.92 18.76 -21.13
C SER A 294 25.36 18.52 -20.72
N LEU A 295 26.27 19.18 -21.42
CA LEU A 295 27.68 19.17 -21.12
C LEU A 295 28.09 20.52 -20.55
N THR A 296 28.80 20.50 -19.44
CA THR A 296 29.48 21.66 -18.87
C THR A 296 31.00 21.48 -18.97
N ASP A 297 31.80 22.50 -18.73
CA ASP A 297 33.28 22.41 -18.79
C ASP A 297 33.87 21.30 -17.89
N GLN A 298 33.14 20.86 -16.86
CA GLN A 298 33.64 19.93 -15.86
C GLN A 298 32.79 18.63 -15.73
N ALA A 299 31.56 18.60 -16.26
CA ALA A 299 30.67 17.48 -16.00
C ALA A 299 29.64 17.26 -17.09
N VAL A 300 29.25 15.99 -17.25
CA VAL A 300 28.01 15.61 -17.94
C VAL A 300 26.86 15.72 -16.95
N VAL A 301 25.89 16.58 -17.21
CA VAL A 301 24.73 16.82 -16.36
C VAL A 301 23.51 16.16 -16.98
N VAL A 302 22.85 15.33 -16.20
CA VAL A 302 21.57 14.71 -16.53
C VAL A 302 20.50 15.35 -15.66
N ASP A 303 19.63 16.14 -16.25
CA ASP A 303 18.53 16.83 -15.61
C ASP A 303 17.19 16.14 -15.91
N SER A 304 16.41 15.84 -14.88
CA SER A 304 15.10 15.22 -15.01
C SER A 304 14.21 15.66 -13.84
N PRO A 305 12.91 15.85 -14.03
CA PRO A 305 11.96 16.11 -12.93
C PRO A 305 11.97 15.07 -11.81
N PHE A 306 12.61 13.92 -12.03
CA PHE A 306 12.71 12.83 -11.06
C PHE A 306 14.11 12.68 -10.45
N TYR A 307 15.14 13.30 -11.02
CA TYR A 307 16.53 13.20 -10.54
C TYR A 307 17.45 14.18 -11.29
N ASP A 308 18.47 14.66 -10.59
CA ASP A 308 19.54 15.45 -11.15
C ASP A 308 20.86 14.73 -10.84
N VAL A 309 21.71 14.56 -11.86
CA VAL A 309 23.00 13.88 -11.71
C VAL A 309 24.07 14.65 -12.48
N SER A 310 25.20 14.85 -11.82
CA SER A 310 26.40 15.43 -12.42
C SER A 310 27.52 14.40 -12.39
N ILE A 311 28.05 14.05 -13.56
CA ILE A 311 29.14 13.08 -13.73
C ILE A 311 30.39 13.85 -14.09
N ASP A 312 31.37 13.86 -13.22
CA ASP A 312 32.65 14.56 -13.39
C ASP A 312 33.43 14.00 -14.57
N LEU A 313 33.70 14.87 -15.59
CA LEU A 313 34.43 14.46 -16.79
C LEU A 313 35.87 14.07 -16.51
N GLN A 314 36.51 14.63 -15.47
CA GLN A 314 37.89 14.28 -15.12
C GLN A 314 38.01 12.82 -14.67
N LYS A 315 36.89 12.18 -14.26
CA LYS A 315 36.85 10.77 -13.89
C LYS A 315 36.48 9.82 -15.04
N VAL A 316 36.12 10.39 -16.19
CA VAL A 316 35.71 9.60 -17.35
C VAL A 316 36.93 9.20 -18.16
N ASN A 317 37.25 7.90 -18.21
CA ASN A 317 38.40 7.37 -18.93
C ASN A 317 38.08 7.08 -20.41
N LYS A 318 36.81 6.77 -20.70
CA LYS A 318 36.33 6.39 -22.03
C LYS A 318 34.85 6.65 -22.15
N ALA A 319 34.40 7.08 -23.31
CA ALA A 319 33.00 7.15 -23.68
C ALA A 319 32.72 6.27 -24.92
N GLU A 320 31.57 5.61 -24.94
CA GLU A 320 31.09 4.74 -26.05
C GLU A 320 29.62 5.07 -26.33
N LEU A 321 29.24 5.07 -27.61
CA LEU A 321 27.85 5.20 -28.02
C LEU A 321 27.28 3.82 -28.33
N ALA A 322 26.09 3.51 -27.83
CA ALA A 322 25.42 2.24 -28.04
C ALA A 322 23.92 2.43 -28.29
N ASP A 323 23.39 1.71 -29.28
CA ASP A 323 21.94 1.69 -29.56
C ASP A 323 21.20 0.57 -28.82
N ASP A 324 21.93 -0.38 -28.25
CA ASP A 324 21.40 -1.50 -27.47
C ASP A 324 22.33 -1.81 -26.29
N LEU A 325 21.75 -1.90 -25.12
CA LEU A 325 22.44 -2.23 -23.87
C LEU A 325 22.56 -3.75 -23.62
N GLY A 326 21.84 -4.57 -24.39
CA GLY A 326 21.78 -6.00 -24.18
C GLY A 326 20.95 -6.40 -22.94
N LYS A 327 21.19 -7.62 -22.44
CA LYS A 327 20.50 -8.09 -21.23
C LYS A 327 21.09 -7.48 -19.99
N GLY A 328 20.20 -6.98 -19.12
CA GLY A 328 20.58 -6.40 -17.84
C GLY A 328 19.52 -6.65 -16.76
N ILE A 329 19.95 -6.63 -15.51
CA ILE A 329 19.07 -6.77 -14.35
C ILE A 329 19.24 -5.54 -13.48
N ARG A 330 18.14 -4.89 -13.13
CA ARG A 330 18.13 -3.82 -12.15
C ARG A 330 18.36 -4.39 -10.75
N THR A 331 19.34 -3.87 -10.04
CA THR A 331 19.62 -4.26 -8.65
C THR A 331 19.00 -3.29 -7.65
N ASN A 332 18.90 -2.01 -8.00
CA ASN A 332 18.23 -0.98 -7.21
C ASN A 332 17.81 0.18 -8.12
N GLY A 333 16.75 0.92 -7.75
CA GLY A 333 16.27 2.10 -8.48
C GLY A 333 14.89 1.91 -9.10
N THR A 334 14.56 2.75 -10.09
CA THR A 334 13.27 2.78 -10.80
C THR A 334 13.48 2.39 -12.26
N ASP A 335 12.58 1.56 -12.79
CA ASP A 335 12.54 1.17 -14.20
C ASP A 335 11.09 1.15 -14.64
N THR A 336 10.71 2.09 -15.47
CA THR A 336 9.38 2.26 -16.03
C THR A 336 9.38 1.97 -17.53
N PHE A 337 8.25 2.13 -18.19
CA PHE A 337 8.20 2.08 -19.65
C PHE A 337 8.96 3.20 -20.34
N VAL A 338 9.05 4.35 -19.70
CA VAL A 338 9.58 5.59 -20.29
C VAL A 338 10.96 5.95 -19.77
N TYR A 339 11.31 5.62 -18.53
CA TYR A 339 12.65 5.92 -18.00
C TYR A 339 13.18 4.84 -17.07
N GLY A 340 14.50 4.72 -17.03
CA GLY A 340 15.25 3.88 -16.10
C GLY A 340 16.24 4.72 -15.29
N LYS A 341 16.28 4.47 -13.96
CA LYS A 341 17.19 5.14 -13.03
C LYS A 341 17.66 4.18 -11.96
N GLY A 342 18.94 4.20 -11.67
CA GLY A 342 19.51 3.45 -10.53
C GLY A 342 20.63 2.49 -10.91
N ASN A 343 20.83 1.47 -10.07
CA ASN A 343 21.89 0.50 -10.23
C ASN A 343 21.40 -0.71 -11.04
N TYR A 344 22.17 -1.04 -12.09
CA TYR A 344 21.92 -2.16 -12.97
C TYR A 344 23.17 -3.02 -13.11
N THR A 345 22.99 -4.25 -13.50
CA THR A 345 24.08 -5.13 -13.96
C THR A 345 23.75 -5.63 -15.34
N PHE A 346 24.54 -5.26 -16.34
CA PHE A 346 24.42 -5.71 -17.72
C PHE A 346 25.46 -6.76 -18.02
N ASP A 347 25.14 -7.73 -18.88
CA ASP A 347 26.08 -8.77 -19.30
C ASP A 347 27.32 -8.16 -20.00
N ARG A 348 27.12 -7.06 -20.76
CA ARG A 348 28.16 -6.40 -21.52
C ARG A 348 28.98 -5.37 -20.73
N TYR A 349 28.31 -4.64 -19.80
CA TYR A 349 28.91 -3.47 -19.13
C TYR A 349 29.17 -3.69 -17.64
N GLY A 350 28.75 -4.83 -17.07
CA GLY A 350 28.87 -5.12 -15.64
C GLY A 350 27.94 -4.23 -14.79
N LYS A 351 28.43 -3.82 -13.62
CA LYS A 351 27.68 -2.95 -12.72
C LYS A 351 27.68 -1.50 -13.23
N CYS A 352 26.49 -0.94 -13.44
CA CYS A 352 26.30 0.39 -13.98
C CYS A 352 25.33 1.22 -13.14
N LYS A 353 25.54 2.55 -13.15
CA LYS A 353 24.50 3.52 -12.80
C LYS A 353 23.84 4.02 -14.06
N VAL A 354 22.52 3.87 -14.13
CA VAL A 354 21.72 4.18 -15.32
C VAL A 354 20.83 5.38 -15.04
N TYR A 355 20.77 6.28 -16.02
CA TYR A 355 19.90 7.45 -16.04
C TYR A 355 19.46 7.67 -17.49
N MET A 356 18.31 7.09 -17.88
CA MET A 356 17.96 7.01 -19.28
C MET A 356 16.46 7.23 -19.55
N ALA A 357 16.17 7.81 -20.69
CA ALA A 357 14.89 7.77 -21.38
C ALA A 357 14.80 6.42 -22.14
N SER A 358 13.93 5.52 -21.66
CA SER A 358 13.91 4.12 -22.14
C SER A 358 13.32 3.93 -23.54
N LEU A 359 12.53 4.91 -24.04
CA LEU A 359 11.90 4.85 -25.36
C LEU A 359 12.82 5.39 -26.49
N HIS A 360 13.96 5.97 -26.13
CA HIS A 360 14.91 6.57 -27.08
C HIS A 360 16.23 5.79 -27.10
N PRO A 361 16.34 4.70 -27.90
CA PRO A 361 17.48 3.80 -27.86
C PRO A 361 18.73 4.38 -28.54
N CYS A 362 19.41 5.23 -27.81
CA CYS A 362 20.73 5.75 -28.12
C CYS A 362 21.35 6.16 -26.78
N TYR A 363 22.43 5.51 -26.35
CA TYR A 363 22.97 5.66 -25.00
C TYR A 363 24.44 6.00 -25.06
N ILE A 364 24.88 6.91 -24.16
CA ILE A 364 26.28 7.19 -23.90
C ILE A 364 26.71 6.34 -22.69
N ILE A 365 27.72 5.51 -22.88
CA ILE A 365 28.33 4.69 -21.86
C ILE A 365 29.63 5.41 -21.41
N LEU A 366 29.64 5.89 -20.18
CA LEU A 366 30.78 6.58 -19.58
C LEU A 366 31.50 5.65 -18.62
N TYR A 367 32.73 5.31 -18.92
CA TYR A 367 33.59 4.46 -18.08
C TYR A 367 34.39 5.34 -17.14
N THR A 368 34.25 5.13 -15.83
CA THR A 368 35.09 5.73 -14.80
C THR A 368 35.84 4.66 -14.04
N ASP A 369 36.78 5.01 -13.17
CA ASP A 369 37.54 4.05 -12.38
C ASP A 369 36.67 3.24 -11.43
N ASP A 370 35.60 3.86 -10.90
CA ASP A 370 34.76 3.26 -9.86
C ASP A 370 33.54 2.53 -10.44
N ILE A 371 32.87 3.10 -11.45
CA ILE A 371 31.60 2.60 -11.97
C ILE A 371 31.36 3.07 -13.41
N THR A 372 30.60 2.31 -14.17
CA THR A 372 30.13 2.70 -15.50
C THR A 372 28.80 3.42 -15.39
N TYR A 373 28.66 4.59 -16.03
CA TYR A 373 27.41 5.31 -16.16
C TYR A 373 26.81 5.08 -17.55
N ILE A 374 25.48 4.97 -17.60
CA ILE A 374 24.71 4.88 -18.85
C ILE A 374 23.69 6.00 -18.83
N VAL A 375 23.80 6.92 -19.80
CA VAL A 375 22.95 8.12 -19.87
C VAL A 375 22.47 8.32 -21.32
N ASN A 376 21.32 8.98 -21.46
CA ASN A 376 20.87 9.52 -22.75
C ASN A 376 19.90 10.70 -22.52
N ASP A 377 19.53 11.33 -23.60
CA ASP A 377 18.55 12.40 -23.70
C ASP A 377 17.23 11.89 -24.30
N ASP A 378 16.15 12.59 -24.13
CA ASP A 378 14.87 12.34 -24.81
C ASP A 378 15.03 12.54 -26.33
N ASP A 379 15.94 13.43 -26.76
CA ASP A 379 16.30 13.61 -28.14
C ASP A 379 17.57 12.81 -28.49
N ILE A 380 17.42 11.85 -29.39
CA ILE A 380 18.53 11.03 -29.93
C ILE A 380 19.60 11.92 -30.59
N GLN A 381 19.22 13.03 -31.21
CA GLN A 381 20.17 13.93 -31.85
C GLN A 381 21.03 14.65 -30.82
N ASN A 382 20.39 15.11 -29.72
CA ASN A 382 21.12 15.71 -28.62
C ASN A 382 22.06 14.71 -27.94
N THR A 383 21.62 13.46 -27.73
CA THR A 383 22.50 12.41 -27.22
C THR A 383 23.76 12.24 -28.07
N LYS A 384 23.63 12.23 -29.42
CA LYS A 384 24.77 12.09 -30.34
C LYS A 384 25.68 13.29 -30.32
N LEU A 385 25.12 14.49 -30.24
CA LEU A 385 25.85 15.76 -30.17
C LEU A 385 26.71 15.82 -28.91
N ILE A 386 26.09 15.54 -27.74
CA ILE A 386 26.81 15.52 -26.47
C ILE A 386 27.90 14.43 -26.46
N TYR A 387 27.64 13.28 -27.08
CA TYR A 387 28.67 12.25 -27.22
C TYR A 387 29.90 12.78 -28.03
N GLN A 388 29.67 13.50 -29.13
CA GLN A 388 30.76 14.08 -29.92
C GLN A 388 31.56 15.09 -29.12
N GLU A 389 30.87 15.97 -28.39
CA GLU A 389 31.51 16.96 -27.51
C GLU A 389 32.35 16.28 -26.40
N ILE A 390 31.83 15.19 -25.78
CA ILE A 390 32.60 14.42 -24.80
C ILE A 390 33.85 13.80 -25.43
N GLN A 391 33.78 13.29 -26.68
CA GLN A 391 34.95 12.73 -27.38
C GLN A 391 36.01 13.80 -27.64
N GLU A 392 35.61 15.02 -28.00
CA GLU A 392 36.54 16.14 -28.18
C GLU A 392 37.28 16.50 -26.89
N VAL A 393 36.55 16.52 -25.74
CA VAL A 393 37.16 16.78 -24.44
C VAL A 393 38.12 15.65 -24.02
N LEU A 394 37.76 14.40 -24.25
CA LEU A 394 38.62 13.25 -23.90
C LEU A 394 39.84 13.08 -24.80
N SER A 395 39.87 13.73 -25.96
CA SER A 395 41.00 13.70 -26.90
C SER A 395 42.06 14.78 -26.65
N GLN A 396 41.76 15.76 -25.79
CA GLN A 396 42.66 16.83 -25.35
C GLN A 396 43.53 16.37 -24.16
#